data_a55d08251dc48367f1eef41bbd45a199
#
_entry.id   a55d08251dc48367f1eef41bbd45a199
#
_cell.length_a   1.000
_cell.length_b   1.000
_cell.length_c   1.000
_cell.angle_alpha   90.00
_cell.angle_beta   90.00
_cell.angle_gamma   90.00
#
_symmetry.space_group_name_H-M   'P 1'
#
loop_
_entity.id
_entity.type
_entity.pdbx_description
1 polymer ?
#
loop_
_entity_poly.entity_id
_entity_poly.type
_entity_poly.pdbx_seq_one_letter_code
_entity_poly.pdbx_strand_id
1 'polypeptide(L)'
;MQIDQNLSNFSDIAVQTAFVVYCVALFLSLFYYGRMQGIIEGRRAVKSEAAKVLVGAGAGGVDKQSYAGEVAQSSSGITADELKEKERKADKLGGMTSALMWVGIALHAAAIVLRGLATGRFPFGNLYEYVLMVSFGVLLVGNMAMQRKEWRTVWPWLLTPTLALMFYGSTKLYAESAP
;
A
#
# COMPACT_ATOMS: atom_id res chain seq x y z
N MET A 1 19.12 10.96 35.26
CA MET A 1 19.39 9.92 34.25
C MET A 1 20.02 10.62 33.07
N GLN A 2 21.22 10.22 32.63
CA GLN A 2 21.84 10.88 31.46
C GLN A 2 21.16 10.29 30.19
N ILE A 3 20.71 11.15 29.29
CA ILE A 3 20.18 10.78 28.01
C ILE A 3 21.35 10.38 27.10
N ASP A 4 21.25 9.22 26.45
CA ASP A 4 22.24 8.83 25.45
C ASP A 4 21.93 9.54 24.13
N GLN A 5 22.65 10.66 23.90
CA GLN A 5 22.48 11.52 22.73
C GLN A 5 22.73 10.76 21.43
N ASN A 6 23.62 9.76 21.42
CA ASN A 6 23.91 8.98 20.23
C ASN A 6 22.71 8.09 19.85
N LEU A 7 22.11 7.41 20.83
CA LEU A 7 20.91 6.61 20.59
C LEU A 7 19.72 7.46 20.13
N SER A 8 19.58 8.66 20.68
CA SER A 8 18.54 9.62 20.24
C SER A 8 18.73 10.00 18.77
N ASN A 9 19.95 10.37 18.37
CA ASN A 9 20.26 10.71 16.97
C ASN A 9 20.02 9.53 16.03
N PHE A 10 20.40 8.32 16.41
CA PHE A 10 20.11 7.12 15.61
C PHE A 10 18.60 6.86 15.48
N SER A 11 17.84 7.09 16.55
CA SER A 11 16.37 7.02 16.49
C SER A 11 15.79 7.98 15.45
N ASP A 12 16.25 9.23 15.45
CA ASP A 12 15.75 10.26 14.53
C ASP A 12 16.09 9.93 13.07
N ILE A 13 17.32 9.46 12.80
CA ILE A 13 17.72 8.99 11.47
C ILE A 13 16.85 7.80 11.04
N ALA A 14 16.56 6.87 11.95
CA ALA A 14 15.72 5.72 11.65
C ALA A 14 14.28 6.13 11.31
N VAL A 15 13.68 7.11 12.02
CA VAL A 15 12.36 7.67 11.70
C VAL A 15 12.36 8.33 10.32
N GLN A 16 13.36 9.16 10.02
CA GLN A 16 13.47 9.84 8.74
C GLN A 16 13.63 8.83 7.59
N THR A 17 14.46 7.81 7.78
CA THR A 17 14.63 6.75 6.79
C THR A 17 13.35 5.95 6.59
N ALA A 18 12.65 5.59 7.67
CA ALA A 18 11.36 4.90 7.59
C ALA A 18 10.33 5.76 6.84
N PHE A 19 10.28 7.06 7.09
CA PHE A 19 9.41 8.00 6.40
C PHE A 19 9.65 8.02 4.89
N VAL A 20 10.92 8.09 4.46
CA VAL A 20 11.29 8.03 3.03
C VAL A 20 10.86 6.70 2.42
N VAL A 21 11.09 5.58 3.10
CA VAL A 21 10.64 4.24 2.63
C VAL A 21 9.13 4.18 2.47
N TYR A 22 8.38 4.75 3.40
CA TYR A 22 6.91 4.82 3.29
C TYR A 22 6.45 5.74 2.15
N CYS A 23 7.15 6.84 1.87
CA CYS A 23 6.87 7.67 0.70
C CYS A 23 7.05 6.89 -0.61
N VAL A 24 8.14 6.13 -0.73
CA VAL A 24 8.36 5.25 -1.90
C VAL A 24 7.27 4.19 -1.99
N ALA A 25 6.89 3.57 -0.87
CA ALA A 25 5.79 2.62 -0.82
C ALA A 25 4.45 3.24 -1.24
N LEU A 26 4.18 4.49 -0.85
CA LEU A 26 3.00 5.24 -1.30
C LEU A 26 2.98 5.44 -2.81
N PHE A 27 4.11 5.87 -3.40
CA PHE A 27 4.21 6.00 -4.87
C PHE A 27 3.93 4.69 -5.58
N LEU A 28 4.57 3.59 -5.17
CA LEU A 28 4.33 2.27 -5.75
C LEU A 28 2.88 1.82 -5.57
N SER A 29 2.28 2.11 -4.43
CA SER A 29 0.88 1.82 -4.12
C SER A 29 -0.09 2.60 -5.02
N LEU A 30 0.19 3.86 -5.34
CA LEU A 30 -0.58 4.66 -6.30
C LEU A 30 -0.48 4.09 -7.71
N PHE A 31 0.71 3.68 -8.15
CA PHE A 31 0.88 2.98 -9.43
C PHE A 31 0.12 1.65 -9.47
N TYR A 32 0.18 0.88 -8.40
CA TYR A 32 -0.61 -0.35 -8.27
C TYR A 32 -2.10 -0.08 -8.37
N TYR A 33 -2.59 0.94 -7.66
CA TYR A 33 -3.99 1.36 -7.68
C TYR A 33 -4.45 1.74 -9.09
N GLY A 34 -3.70 2.59 -9.78
CA GLY A 34 -4.03 3.01 -11.15
C GLY A 34 -4.07 1.85 -12.14
N ARG A 35 -3.11 0.91 -12.06
CA ARG A 35 -3.12 -0.28 -12.91
C ARG A 35 -4.29 -1.22 -12.60
N MET A 36 -4.61 -1.40 -11.33
CA MET A 36 -5.71 -2.27 -10.92
C MET A 36 -7.07 -1.72 -11.37
N GLN A 37 -7.29 -0.41 -11.33
CA GLN A 37 -8.50 0.22 -11.85
C GLN A 37 -8.69 -0.07 -13.35
N GLY A 38 -7.64 0.09 -14.16
CA GLY A 38 -7.71 -0.23 -15.59
C GLY A 38 -8.01 -1.71 -15.87
N ILE A 39 -7.51 -2.64 -15.04
CA ILE A 39 -7.81 -4.06 -15.13
C ILE A 39 -9.27 -4.35 -14.77
N ILE A 40 -9.79 -3.72 -13.71
CA ILE A 40 -11.19 -3.87 -13.27
C ILE A 40 -12.16 -3.34 -14.34
N GLU A 41 -11.86 -2.20 -14.93
CA GLU A 41 -12.65 -1.62 -16.01
C GLU A 41 -12.63 -2.52 -17.26
N GLY A 42 -11.46 -3.02 -17.65
CA GLY A 42 -11.33 -3.97 -18.76
C GLY A 42 -12.14 -5.26 -18.53
N ARG A 43 -12.10 -5.82 -17.33
CA ARG A 43 -12.92 -7.00 -16.97
C ARG A 43 -14.42 -6.70 -17.00
N ARG A 44 -14.84 -5.51 -16.54
CA ARG A 44 -16.25 -5.11 -16.61
C ARG A 44 -16.73 -4.95 -18.05
N ALA A 45 -15.93 -4.36 -18.91
CA ALA A 45 -16.24 -4.21 -20.33
C ALA A 45 -16.42 -5.58 -21.01
N VAL A 46 -15.45 -6.49 -20.85
CA VAL A 46 -15.53 -7.87 -21.39
C VAL A 46 -16.77 -8.61 -20.87
N LYS A 47 -17.07 -8.49 -19.57
CA LYS A 47 -18.24 -9.16 -18.97
C LYS A 47 -19.56 -8.56 -19.48
N SER A 48 -19.62 -7.25 -19.68
CA SER A 48 -20.84 -6.58 -20.18
C SER A 48 -21.14 -6.95 -21.63
N GLU A 49 -20.11 -7.10 -22.46
CA GLU A 49 -20.27 -7.54 -23.85
C GLU A 49 -20.62 -9.02 -23.96
N ALA A 50 -19.99 -9.88 -23.18
CA ALA A 50 -20.38 -11.28 -23.09
C ALA A 50 -21.85 -11.45 -22.66
N ALA A 51 -22.33 -10.60 -21.74
CA ALA A 51 -23.72 -10.58 -21.33
C ALA A 51 -24.66 -10.10 -22.45
N LYS A 52 -24.27 -9.09 -23.24
CA LYS A 52 -25.05 -8.61 -24.40
C LYS A 52 -25.16 -9.68 -25.49
N VAL A 53 -24.08 -10.41 -25.76
CA VAL A 53 -24.06 -11.50 -26.73
C VAL A 53 -24.99 -12.66 -26.30
N LEU A 54 -24.97 -13.01 -25.01
CA LEU A 54 -25.86 -14.02 -24.44
C LEU A 54 -27.35 -13.65 -24.56
N VAL A 55 -27.68 -12.37 -24.35
CA VAL A 55 -29.06 -11.86 -24.49
C VAL A 55 -29.46 -11.78 -25.95
N GLY A 56 -28.55 -11.41 -26.87
CA GLY A 56 -28.79 -11.38 -28.32
C GLY A 56 -28.91 -12.79 -28.94
N ALA A 57 -28.15 -13.77 -28.45
CA ALA A 57 -28.20 -15.16 -28.95
C ALA A 57 -29.42 -15.95 -28.47
N GLY A 58 -30.15 -15.46 -27.48
CA GLY A 58 -31.43 -16.06 -27.04
C GLY A 58 -32.56 -15.93 -28.05
N ALA A 59 -32.39 -15.11 -29.11
CA ALA A 59 -33.40 -14.87 -30.16
C ALA A 59 -33.14 -15.61 -31.48
N GLY A 60 -32.04 -16.35 -31.65
CA GLY A 60 -31.75 -17.12 -32.85
C GLY A 60 -30.66 -18.16 -32.61
N GLY A 61 -30.97 -19.41 -32.83
CA GLY A 61 -30.08 -20.56 -32.59
C GLY A 61 -28.83 -20.55 -33.48
N VAL A 62 -27.71 -20.05 -32.94
CA VAL A 62 -26.39 -20.08 -33.58
C VAL A 62 -25.38 -20.68 -32.61
N ASP A 63 -24.47 -21.51 -33.11
CA ASP A 63 -23.47 -22.27 -32.36
C ASP A 63 -22.67 -21.40 -31.36
N LYS A 64 -22.87 -21.70 -30.08
CA LYS A 64 -22.35 -20.93 -28.93
C LYS A 64 -20.82 -20.91 -28.81
N GLN A 65 -20.13 -21.82 -29.44
CA GLN A 65 -18.70 -22.04 -29.22
C GLN A 65 -17.80 -21.24 -30.17
N SER A 66 -18.27 -20.97 -31.39
CA SER A 66 -17.50 -20.17 -32.37
C SER A 66 -17.55 -18.67 -32.09
N TYR A 67 -18.71 -18.16 -31.65
CA TYR A 67 -18.91 -16.73 -31.36
C TYR A 67 -18.21 -16.25 -30.09
N ALA A 68 -18.07 -17.11 -29.07
CA ALA A 68 -17.37 -16.73 -27.82
C ALA A 68 -15.86 -16.44 -28.03
N GLY A 69 -15.25 -17.14 -29.00
CA GLY A 69 -13.85 -16.92 -29.38
C GLY A 69 -13.62 -15.61 -30.16
N GLU A 70 -14.56 -15.28 -31.03
CA GLU A 70 -14.46 -14.13 -31.95
C GLU A 70 -14.82 -12.81 -31.26
N VAL A 71 -15.78 -12.83 -30.35
CA VAL A 71 -16.16 -11.65 -29.54
C VAL A 71 -15.12 -11.29 -28.48
N ALA A 72 -14.39 -12.26 -27.95
CA ALA A 72 -13.27 -12.01 -27.06
C ALA A 72 -12.10 -11.29 -27.76
N GLN A 73 -11.99 -11.38 -29.09
CA GLN A 73 -10.97 -10.70 -29.88
C GLN A 73 -11.40 -9.32 -30.42
N SER A 74 -12.70 -9.05 -30.52
CA SER A 74 -13.20 -7.93 -31.32
C SER A 74 -13.57 -6.68 -30.53
N SER A 75 -13.83 -6.74 -29.22
CA SER A 75 -14.61 -5.69 -28.58
C SER A 75 -13.90 -4.75 -27.63
N SER A 76 -12.67 -5.03 -27.19
CA SER A 76 -11.95 -4.08 -26.31
C SER A 76 -10.47 -3.89 -26.65
N GLY A 77 -9.97 -4.48 -27.72
CA GLY A 77 -8.55 -4.39 -28.09
C GLY A 77 -7.58 -5.03 -27.06
N ILE A 78 -8.10 -5.67 -26.02
CA ILE A 78 -7.30 -6.33 -24.97
C ILE A 78 -7.64 -7.81 -24.96
N THR A 79 -6.66 -8.65 -25.33
CA THR A 79 -6.80 -10.11 -25.28
C THR A 79 -6.75 -10.62 -23.83
N ALA A 80 -7.34 -11.83 -23.61
CA ALA A 80 -7.30 -12.46 -22.28
C ALA A 80 -5.87 -12.67 -21.76
N ASP A 81 -4.90 -12.87 -22.64
CA ASP A 81 -3.49 -13.06 -22.30
C ASP A 81 -2.82 -11.72 -21.91
N GLU A 82 -3.16 -10.63 -22.59
CA GLU A 82 -2.73 -9.29 -22.22
C GLU A 82 -3.29 -8.88 -20.84
N LEU A 83 -4.52 -9.26 -20.53
CA LEU A 83 -5.12 -9.00 -19.23
C LEU A 83 -4.36 -9.74 -18.12
N LYS A 84 -4.03 -11.02 -18.33
CA LYS A 84 -3.22 -11.82 -17.40
C LYS A 84 -1.82 -11.24 -17.21
N GLU A 85 -1.20 -10.73 -18.28
CA GLU A 85 0.12 -10.11 -18.17
C GLU A 85 0.07 -8.80 -17.38
N LYS A 86 -0.96 -7.97 -17.58
CA LYS A 86 -1.21 -6.76 -16.80
C LYS A 86 -1.42 -7.08 -15.31
N GLU A 87 -2.19 -8.14 -15.02
CA GLU A 87 -2.40 -8.63 -13.66
C GLU A 87 -1.09 -9.09 -13.00
N ARG A 88 -0.28 -9.86 -13.72
CA ARG A 88 1.03 -10.30 -13.23
C ARG A 88 1.96 -9.13 -12.92
N LYS A 89 1.98 -8.10 -13.77
CA LYS A 89 2.75 -6.87 -13.53
C LYS A 89 2.23 -6.09 -12.33
N ALA A 90 0.91 -6.01 -12.15
CA ALA A 90 0.29 -5.39 -10.98
C ALA A 90 0.60 -6.16 -9.70
N ASP A 91 0.48 -7.48 -9.70
CA ASP A 91 0.81 -8.34 -8.56
C ASP A 91 2.27 -8.21 -8.13
N LYS A 92 3.20 -8.08 -9.09
CA LYS A 92 4.62 -7.83 -8.81
C LYS A 92 4.81 -6.50 -8.08
N LEU A 93 4.16 -5.42 -8.55
CA LEU A 93 4.18 -4.13 -7.86
C LEU A 93 3.61 -4.21 -6.44
N GLY A 94 2.47 -4.91 -6.27
CA GLY A 94 1.89 -5.13 -4.95
C GLY A 94 2.82 -5.90 -4.01
N GLY A 95 3.56 -6.89 -4.52
CA GLY A 95 4.58 -7.61 -3.76
C GLY A 95 5.73 -6.70 -3.33
N MET A 96 6.25 -5.87 -4.23
CA MET A 96 7.31 -4.89 -3.93
C MET A 96 6.86 -3.87 -2.88
N THR A 97 5.64 -3.35 -3.00
CA THR A 97 5.08 -2.42 -2.01
C THR A 97 4.99 -3.09 -0.63
N SER A 98 4.53 -4.34 -0.56
CA SER A 98 4.46 -5.09 0.69
C SER A 98 5.84 -5.31 1.32
N ALA A 99 6.86 -5.64 0.54
CA ALA A 99 8.23 -5.79 1.02
C ALA A 99 8.78 -4.46 1.60
N LEU A 100 8.58 -3.35 0.89
CA LEU A 100 8.97 -2.02 1.38
C LEU A 100 8.24 -1.63 2.66
N MET A 101 6.95 -1.95 2.76
CA MET A 101 6.19 -1.71 3.99
C MET A 101 6.78 -2.45 5.19
N TRP A 102 7.20 -3.72 5.03
CA TRP A 102 7.85 -4.46 6.11
C TRP A 102 9.19 -3.85 6.50
N VAL A 103 9.99 -3.40 5.53
CA VAL A 103 11.26 -2.70 5.80
C VAL A 103 10.99 -1.40 6.57
N GLY A 104 10.02 -0.59 6.13
CA GLY A 104 9.62 0.63 6.81
C GLY A 104 9.16 0.38 8.25
N ILE A 105 8.34 -0.65 8.48
CA ILE A 105 7.85 -1.04 9.81
C ILE A 105 9.01 -1.48 10.71
N ALA A 106 9.97 -2.24 10.18
CA ALA A 106 11.16 -2.66 10.94
C ALA A 106 12.02 -1.46 11.36
N LEU A 107 12.27 -0.51 10.46
CA LEU A 107 12.99 0.74 10.76
C LEU A 107 12.24 1.60 11.79
N HIS A 108 10.91 1.69 11.67
CA HIS A 108 10.07 2.42 12.61
C HIS A 108 10.09 1.78 14.00
N ALA A 109 10.00 0.46 14.08
CA ALA A 109 10.14 -0.27 15.34
C ALA A 109 11.52 -0.04 15.98
N ALA A 110 12.59 -0.11 15.19
CA ALA A 110 13.95 0.18 15.65
C ALA A 110 14.07 1.60 16.21
N ALA A 111 13.47 2.59 15.54
CA ALA A 111 13.44 3.97 15.99
C ALA A 111 12.77 4.13 17.37
N ILE A 112 11.62 3.48 17.56
CA ILE A 112 10.88 3.49 18.83
C ILE A 112 11.71 2.86 19.95
N VAL A 113 12.34 1.71 19.67
CA VAL A 113 13.20 1.01 20.67
C VAL A 113 14.41 1.86 21.03
N LEU A 114 15.11 2.42 20.04
CA LEU A 114 16.28 3.28 20.28
C LEU A 114 15.91 4.50 21.11
N ARG A 115 14.74 5.10 20.86
CA ARG A 115 14.27 6.26 21.62
C ARG A 115 13.92 5.89 23.07
N GLY A 116 13.29 4.74 23.27
CA GLY A 116 13.03 4.20 24.61
C GLY A 116 14.30 3.92 25.40
N LEU A 117 15.32 3.36 24.74
CA LEU A 117 16.63 3.10 25.35
C LEU A 117 17.37 4.42 25.66
N ALA A 118 17.32 5.39 24.75
CA ALA A 118 17.96 6.69 24.94
C ALA A 118 17.42 7.43 26.17
N THR A 119 16.12 7.36 26.42
CA THR A 119 15.46 8.02 27.54
C THR A 119 15.37 7.17 28.80
N GLY A 120 15.68 5.87 28.73
CA GLY A 120 15.55 4.92 29.82
C GLY A 120 14.12 4.75 30.33
N ARG A 121 13.13 5.11 29.52
CA ARG A 121 11.70 5.02 29.83
C ARG A 121 10.89 4.61 28.59
N PHE A 122 9.64 4.23 28.82
CA PHE A 122 8.75 3.92 27.71
C PHE A 122 8.46 5.18 26.87
N PRO A 123 8.47 5.12 25.51
CA PRO A 123 8.39 6.29 24.65
C PRO A 123 6.95 6.85 24.55
N PHE A 124 6.43 7.36 25.66
CA PHE A 124 5.15 8.08 25.78
C PHE A 124 5.30 9.41 26.54
N GLY A 125 6.52 9.92 26.64
CA GLY A 125 6.78 11.11 27.44
C GLY A 125 6.39 12.42 26.79
N ASN A 126 6.26 12.45 25.47
CA ASN A 126 5.84 13.64 24.73
C ASN A 126 4.90 13.28 23.57
N LEU A 127 4.24 14.31 23.03
CA LEU A 127 3.25 14.14 21.95
C LEU A 127 3.87 13.58 20.67
N TYR A 128 5.13 13.87 20.38
CA TYR A 128 5.87 13.31 19.25
C TYR A 128 6.03 11.79 19.39
N GLU A 129 6.45 11.31 20.55
CA GLU A 129 6.60 9.88 20.84
C GLU A 129 5.26 9.15 20.72
N TYR A 130 4.18 9.78 21.18
CA TYR A 130 2.83 9.25 21.04
C TYR A 130 2.42 9.11 19.56
N VAL A 131 2.68 10.13 18.73
CA VAL A 131 2.40 10.09 17.28
C VAL A 131 3.20 8.97 16.61
N LEU A 132 4.48 8.76 16.98
CA LEU A 132 5.27 7.65 16.46
C LEU A 132 4.65 6.30 16.80
N MET A 133 4.25 6.08 18.05
CA MET A 133 3.64 4.82 18.49
C MET A 133 2.32 4.55 17.79
N VAL A 134 1.45 5.55 17.68
CA VAL A 134 0.16 5.42 16.99
C VAL A 134 0.37 5.12 15.51
N SER A 135 1.26 5.87 14.84
CA SER A 135 1.58 5.64 13.43
C SER A 135 2.14 4.23 13.19
N PHE A 136 3.02 3.75 14.07
CA PHE A 136 3.54 2.40 14.01
C PHE A 136 2.43 1.35 14.13
N GLY A 137 1.54 1.48 15.12
CA GLY A 137 0.42 0.57 15.30
C GLY A 137 -0.53 0.53 14.10
N VAL A 138 -0.88 1.69 13.56
CA VAL A 138 -1.73 1.81 12.36
C VAL A 138 -1.07 1.13 11.14
N LEU A 139 0.22 1.39 10.91
CA LEU A 139 0.95 0.81 9.78
C LEU A 139 1.15 -0.70 9.93
N LEU A 140 1.43 -1.18 11.13
CA LEU A 140 1.58 -2.60 11.41
C LEU A 140 0.28 -3.37 11.17
N VAL A 141 -0.81 -2.93 11.82
CA VAL A 141 -2.13 -3.57 11.67
C VAL A 141 -2.64 -3.45 10.24
N GLY A 142 -2.50 -2.26 9.64
CA GLY A 142 -2.86 -2.02 8.24
C GLY A 142 -2.10 -2.94 7.28
N ASN A 143 -0.78 -3.07 7.45
CA ASN A 143 0.03 -3.95 6.60
C ASN A 143 -0.36 -5.42 6.77
N MET A 144 -0.67 -5.87 7.99
CA MET A 144 -1.18 -7.23 8.22
C MET A 144 -2.53 -7.46 7.54
N ALA A 145 -3.47 -6.52 7.64
CA ALA A 145 -4.76 -6.62 6.98
C ALA A 145 -4.61 -6.67 5.45
N MET A 146 -3.70 -5.89 4.89
CA MET A 146 -3.47 -5.76 3.45
C MET A 146 -2.58 -6.86 2.85
N GLN A 147 -2.17 -7.88 3.61
CA GLN A 147 -1.59 -9.12 3.07
C GLN A 147 -2.55 -9.82 2.10
N ARG A 148 -3.85 -9.65 2.30
CA ARG A 148 -4.88 -10.16 1.39
C ARG A 148 -4.92 -9.28 0.13
N LYS A 149 -4.86 -9.92 -1.06
CA LYS A 149 -4.85 -9.23 -2.37
C LYS A 149 -6.01 -8.24 -2.54
N GLU A 150 -7.17 -8.57 -2.00
CA GLU A 150 -8.39 -7.77 -2.10
C GLU A 150 -8.25 -6.39 -1.44
N TRP A 151 -7.45 -6.29 -0.37
CA TRP A 151 -7.29 -5.07 0.42
C TRP A 151 -6.11 -4.20 -0.04
N ARG A 152 -5.26 -4.68 -0.94
CA ARG A 152 -4.08 -3.95 -1.44
C ARG A 152 -4.44 -2.62 -2.11
N THR A 153 -5.63 -2.49 -2.64
CA THR A 153 -6.15 -1.27 -3.27
C THR A 153 -6.39 -0.14 -2.25
N VAL A 154 -6.50 -0.47 -0.95
CA VAL A 154 -6.73 0.48 0.14
C VAL A 154 -5.42 1.12 0.65
N TRP A 155 -4.24 0.60 0.29
CA TRP A 155 -2.95 1.13 0.75
C TRP A 155 -2.78 2.66 0.61
N PRO A 156 -3.06 3.29 -0.54
CA PRO A 156 -2.90 4.74 -0.65
C PRO A 156 -3.73 5.52 0.36
N TRP A 157 -4.94 5.05 0.63
CA TRP A 157 -5.86 5.69 1.57
C TRP A 157 -5.42 5.60 3.03
N LEU A 158 -4.71 4.54 3.39
CA LEU A 158 -4.14 4.38 4.74
C LEU A 158 -2.81 5.11 4.88
N LEU A 159 -1.93 5.02 3.86
CA LEU A 159 -0.61 5.62 3.90
C LEU A 159 -0.66 7.15 3.89
N THR A 160 -1.56 7.76 3.10
CA THR A 160 -1.65 9.21 2.96
C THR A 160 -1.89 9.93 4.31
N PRO A 161 -2.94 9.63 5.09
CA PRO A 161 -3.16 10.29 6.37
C PRO A 161 -2.08 9.95 7.40
N THR A 162 -1.55 8.73 7.39
CA THR A 162 -0.50 8.32 8.32
C THR A 162 0.81 9.06 8.05
N LEU A 163 1.20 9.22 6.77
CA LEU A 163 2.37 10.01 6.39
C LEU A 163 2.18 11.49 6.69
N ALA A 164 1.00 12.05 6.47
CA ALA A 164 0.68 13.42 6.85
C ALA A 164 0.82 13.63 8.37
N LEU A 165 0.36 12.67 9.17
CA LEU A 165 0.49 12.71 10.63
C LEU A 165 1.96 12.60 11.06
N MET A 166 2.75 11.70 10.46
CA MET A 166 4.18 11.57 10.74
C MET A 166 4.95 12.84 10.34
N PHE A 167 4.63 13.43 9.20
CA PHE A 167 5.23 14.69 8.75
C PHE A 167 4.91 15.82 9.71
N TYR A 168 3.66 15.97 10.12
CA TYR A 168 3.25 16.96 11.11
C TYR A 168 3.95 16.72 12.46
N GLY A 169 4.02 15.46 12.89
CA GLY A 169 4.74 15.07 14.10
C GLY A 169 6.21 15.48 14.06
N SER A 170 6.90 15.19 12.96
CA SER A 170 8.32 15.50 12.79
C SER A 170 8.61 17.00 12.68
N THR A 171 7.68 17.82 12.15
CA THR A 171 7.92 19.24 11.89
C THR A 171 7.41 20.17 12.99
N LYS A 172 6.29 19.82 13.64
CA LYS A 172 5.59 20.67 14.60
C LYS A 172 5.63 20.16 16.04
N LEU A 173 5.70 18.84 16.21
CA LEU A 173 5.65 18.21 17.52
C LEU A 173 7.01 17.64 17.93
N TYR A 174 8.04 17.78 17.06
CA TYR A 174 9.37 17.29 17.37
C TYR A 174 9.87 17.98 18.63
N ALA A 175 10.16 17.19 19.65
CA ALA A 175 10.82 17.60 20.85
C ALA A 175 12.05 16.71 21.04
N GLU A 176 13.19 17.33 21.36
CA GLU A 176 14.36 16.57 21.78
C GLU A 176 13.97 15.63 22.93
N SER A 177 14.60 14.45 22.96
CA SER A 177 14.36 13.49 24.03
C SER A 177 14.72 14.14 25.37
N ALA A 178 13.68 14.51 26.11
CA ALA A 178 13.82 15.06 27.45
C ALA A 178 13.83 13.94 28.49
N PRO A 179 14.56 14.09 29.61
CA PRO A 179 14.59 13.13 30.70
C PRO A 179 13.23 12.95 31.38
#